data_61e8a61744f74049b5636a119fa1cbaf
#
_entry.id   61e8a61744f74049b5636a119fa1cbaf
#
_cell.length_a   1.000
_cell.length_b   1.000
_cell.length_c   1.000
_cell.angle_alpha   90.00
_cell.angle_beta   90.00
_cell.angle_gamma   90.00
#
_symmetry.space_group_name_H-M   'P 1'
#
loop_
_entity.id
_entity.type
_entity.pdbx_description
1 polymer ?
#
loop_
_entity_poly.entity_id
_entity_poly.type
_entity_poly.pdbx_seq_one_letter_code
_entity_poly.pdbx_strand_id
1 'polypeptide(L)'
;AKKPGWTKWGAMAACLCLVVYAGIRLIPTDSPPDESSELPLLNAQFEGGDMGFEGLMLFDISESGTANPWTKNMVLETLPVYENLAYTDASGLPVYLSENELLGIAEGIAARLNADIISTEYDRVDPAQLSPNTRLSGGEAYRLTAKTREYTILVSGNGDAVVEFNTQGVLFSDYTSENEAKTIIGTLLEKYASLLSVDEPVIYTWCDYTFTGEQLRRYFVYEDDTDPVQKILNYNFCLIGLTPSEEGGALSNVSFQNSLSCTDKIGDYPIITSDAAREMLLNGEYITTVPSEYLHDTGISEEMIAKEELVYRTGNANEIFMPYYRYYIELKEIDVEMADGLKSYGVYHVPAVSAEYLVDFPVWD
;
A
#
# COMPACT_ATOMS: atom_id res chain seq x y z
N ALA A 1 -6.13 -56.90 -10.52
CA ALA A 1 -6.58 -55.70 -9.84
C ALA A 1 -5.49 -54.62 -9.99
N LYS A 2 -5.70 -53.63 -10.85
CA LYS A 2 -4.79 -52.49 -11.03
C LYS A 2 -5.23 -51.39 -10.06
N LYS A 3 -4.30 -50.92 -9.20
CA LYS A 3 -4.52 -49.74 -8.34
C LYS A 3 -4.49 -48.48 -9.19
N PRO A 4 -5.41 -47.51 -9.00
CA PRO A 4 -5.38 -46.26 -9.72
C PRO A 4 -4.29 -45.35 -9.19
N GLY A 5 -3.52 -44.72 -10.10
CA GLY A 5 -2.39 -43.85 -9.81
C GLY A 5 -2.82 -42.47 -9.34
N TRP A 6 -3.08 -42.28 -8.08
CA TRP A 6 -3.38 -41.00 -7.43
C TRP A 6 -2.13 -40.16 -7.07
N THR A 7 -0.95 -40.72 -7.34
CA THR A 7 0.33 -40.07 -6.99
C THR A 7 0.83 -39.05 -7.99
N LYS A 8 0.18 -38.90 -9.15
CA LYS A 8 0.64 -37.91 -10.19
C LYS A 8 -0.02 -36.55 -10.10
N TRP A 9 -1.15 -36.42 -9.40
CA TRP A 9 -1.86 -35.15 -9.25
C TRP A 9 -1.40 -34.35 -8.03
N GLY A 10 -0.88 -35.00 -7.00
CA GLY A 10 -0.30 -34.35 -5.84
C GLY A 10 1.01 -33.61 -6.11
N ALA A 11 1.77 -34.03 -7.12
CA ALA A 11 3.05 -33.41 -7.47
C ALA A 11 2.90 -32.12 -8.31
N MET A 12 1.80 -31.98 -9.07
CA MET A 12 1.57 -30.74 -9.84
C MET A 12 0.99 -29.61 -9.00
N ALA A 13 0.18 -29.91 -7.99
CA ALA A 13 -0.32 -28.90 -7.06
C ALA A 13 0.80 -28.31 -6.17
N ALA A 14 1.78 -29.15 -5.76
CA ALA A 14 2.93 -28.70 -4.99
C ALA A 14 3.90 -27.82 -5.81
N CYS A 15 3.97 -28.00 -7.12
CA CYS A 15 4.82 -27.18 -7.99
C CYS A 15 4.22 -25.78 -8.26
N LEU A 16 2.89 -25.65 -8.29
CA LEU A 16 2.22 -24.35 -8.48
C LEU A 16 2.22 -23.49 -7.22
N CYS A 17 2.11 -24.11 -6.04
CA CYS A 17 2.30 -23.40 -4.76
C CYS A 17 3.74 -22.88 -4.59
N LEU A 18 4.74 -23.59 -5.13
CA LEU A 18 6.13 -23.13 -5.14
C LEU A 18 6.37 -21.97 -6.13
N VAL A 19 5.58 -21.83 -7.18
CA VAL A 19 5.77 -20.75 -8.16
C VAL A 19 5.22 -19.41 -7.65
N VAL A 20 4.14 -19.40 -6.88
CA VAL A 20 3.60 -18.16 -6.28
C VAL A 20 4.38 -17.78 -5.01
N TYR A 21 4.79 -18.75 -4.20
CA TYR A 21 5.67 -18.52 -3.05
C TYR A 21 7.13 -18.30 -3.45
N ALA A 22 7.56 -18.84 -4.59
CA ALA A 22 8.88 -18.60 -5.18
C ALA A 22 8.90 -17.33 -6.04
N GLY A 23 7.77 -16.82 -6.51
CA GLY A 23 7.71 -15.49 -7.14
C GLY A 23 8.06 -14.36 -6.15
N ILE A 24 7.81 -14.57 -4.85
CA ILE A 24 8.25 -13.66 -3.77
C ILE A 24 9.69 -13.98 -3.31
N ARG A 25 10.22 -15.19 -3.57
CA ARG A 25 11.57 -15.61 -3.17
C ARG A 25 12.54 -15.92 -4.31
N LEU A 26 12.14 -15.83 -5.57
CA LEU A 26 13.02 -15.87 -6.73
C LEU A 26 13.19 -14.47 -7.33
N ILE A 27 13.48 -13.48 -6.50
CA ILE A 27 14.49 -12.51 -6.89
C ILE A 27 15.78 -13.33 -7.00
N PRO A 28 16.46 -13.35 -8.13
CA PRO A 28 17.72 -14.07 -8.26
C PRO A 28 18.73 -13.44 -7.30
N THR A 29 18.95 -14.07 -6.16
CA THR A 29 20.05 -13.75 -5.24
C THR A 29 21.33 -14.46 -5.70
N ASP A 30 21.61 -14.50 -7.00
CA ASP A 30 22.87 -15.06 -7.51
C ASP A 30 23.41 -14.24 -8.69
N SER A 31 23.68 -12.99 -8.42
CA SER A 31 24.93 -12.35 -8.79
C SER A 31 25.46 -11.75 -7.49
N PRO A 32 26.70 -12.04 -7.06
CA PRO A 32 27.31 -11.22 -6.05
C PRO A 32 27.20 -9.77 -6.54
N PRO A 33 26.75 -8.81 -5.71
CA PRO A 33 26.72 -7.43 -6.12
C PRO A 33 28.13 -7.12 -6.60
N ASP A 34 28.22 -6.56 -7.80
CA ASP A 34 29.46 -6.00 -8.32
C ASP A 34 29.82 -4.91 -7.31
N GLU A 35 30.81 -5.17 -6.42
CA GLU A 35 31.15 -4.37 -5.24
C GLU A 35 31.63 -2.95 -5.58
N SER A 36 31.22 -2.38 -6.73
CA SER A 36 31.65 -1.06 -7.19
C SER A 36 30.62 -0.24 -7.98
N SER A 37 29.35 -0.64 -8.05
CA SER A 37 28.36 0.29 -8.62
C SER A 37 27.92 1.27 -7.54
N GLU A 38 28.32 2.53 -7.65
CA GLU A 38 27.75 3.61 -6.83
C GLU A 38 26.25 3.58 -6.98
N LEU A 39 25.50 3.64 -5.85
CA LEU A 39 24.05 3.72 -5.86
C LEU A 39 23.62 4.98 -6.65
N PRO A 40 22.63 4.88 -7.55
CA PRO A 40 22.17 6.05 -8.29
C PRO A 40 21.60 7.12 -7.37
N LEU A 41 21.65 8.37 -7.81
CA LEU A 41 21.00 9.47 -7.12
C LEU A 41 19.48 9.39 -7.37
N LEU A 42 18.70 9.64 -6.33
CA LEU A 42 17.25 9.57 -6.34
C LEU A 42 16.63 10.97 -6.35
N ASN A 43 15.56 11.16 -7.10
CA ASN A 43 14.74 12.36 -7.03
C ASN A 43 13.68 12.19 -5.95
N ALA A 44 13.75 13.01 -4.91
CA ALA A 44 12.77 13.03 -3.81
C ALA A 44 11.56 13.94 -4.08
N GLN A 45 11.58 14.71 -5.18
CA GLN A 45 10.50 15.65 -5.48
C GLN A 45 9.24 14.91 -5.92
N PHE A 46 8.12 15.39 -5.42
CA PHE A 46 6.83 15.02 -5.97
C PHE A 46 6.53 15.94 -7.15
N GLU A 47 6.35 15.39 -8.34
CA GLU A 47 5.74 16.18 -9.39
C GLU A 47 4.29 16.48 -8.97
N GLY A 48 4.08 17.74 -8.56
CA GLY A 48 2.83 18.18 -7.96
C GLY A 48 1.63 18.01 -8.89
N GLY A 49 0.52 17.60 -8.32
CA GLY A 49 -0.80 17.66 -8.92
C GLY A 49 -1.61 16.38 -8.87
N ASP A 50 -0.99 15.19 -8.95
CA ASP A 50 -1.74 13.92 -8.97
C ASP A 50 -1.79 13.20 -7.63
N MET A 51 -1.22 13.81 -6.62
CA MET A 51 -1.03 13.20 -5.31
C MET A 51 -2.21 13.34 -4.41
N GLY A 52 -3.37 13.52 -4.85
CA GLY A 52 -4.51 13.67 -3.95
C GLY A 52 -4.16 14.47 -2.68
N PHE A 53 -5.11 15.05 -2.10
CA PHE A 53 -4.93 15.92 -0.97
C PHE A 53 -4.59 15.10 0.30
N GLU A 54 -3.31 14.94 0.62
CA GLU A 54 -2.85 14.38 1.90
C GLU A 54 -2.90 15.43 3.04
N GLY A 55 -3.53 16.56 2.79
CA GLY A 55 -3.35 17.75 3.59
C GLY A 55 -4.30 17.98 4.74
N LEU A 56 -5.53 17.50 4.66
CA LEU A 56 -6.52 17.71 5.71
C LEU A 56 -7.10 16.37 6.13
N MET A 57 -6.48 15.76 7.10
CA MET A 57 -7.00 14.54 7.71
C MET A 57 -7.63 14.92 9.04
N LEU A 58 -8.92 14.59 9.18
CA LEU A 58 -9.63 14.70 10.45
C LEU A 58 -9.62 13.34 11.12
N PHE A 59 -8.97 13.24 12.26
CA PHE A 59 -9.02 12.02 13.04
C PHE A 59 -8.76 12.25 14.53
N ASP A 60 -9.24 11.34 15.33
CA ASP A 60 -8.77 11.20 16.69
C ASP A 60 -7.43 10.46 16.65
N ILE A 61 -6.34 11.18 16.92
CA ILE A 61 -4.98 10.62 16.83
C ILE A 61 -4.78 9.43 17.78
N SER A 62 -5.57 9.33 18.84
CA SER A 62 -5.53 8.22 19.79
C SER A 62 -6.06 6.91 19.20
N GLU A 63 -6.95 7.00 18.21
CA GLU A 63 -7.50 5.86 17.48
C GLU A 63 -6.69 5.51 16.21
N SER A 64 -5.83 6.40 15.75
CA SER A 64 -4.96 6.13 14.61
C SER A 64 -3.92 5.09 15.03
N GLY A 65 -4.20 3.85 14.65
CA GLY A 65 -3.59 2.64 15.17
C GLY A 65 -2.06 2.62 15.20
N THR A 66 -1.58 1.85 16.14
CA THR A 66 -0.16 1.49 16.35
C THR A 66 0.30 0.41 15.37
N ALA A 67 -0.28 0.34 14.19
CA ALA A 67 -0.02 -0.77 13.25
C ALA A 67 1.26 -0.62 12.44
N ASN A 68 1.80 0.58 12.36
CA ASN A 68 3.10 0.76 11.70
C ASN A 68 4.15 -0.04 12.47
N PRO A 69 4.86 -0.98 11.80
CA PRO A 69 5.79 -1.87 12.48
C PRO A 69 7.06 -1.16 12.96
N TRP A 70 7.35 0.02 12.43
CA TRP A 70 8.52 0.78 12.82
C TRP A 70 8.36 1.42 14.21
N THR A 71 9.44 1.46 14.96
CA THR A 71 9.54 2.17 16.24
C THR A 71 10.87 2.91 16.31
N LYS A 72 10.93 4.00 17.07
CA LYS A 72 12.15 4.80 17.27
C LYS A 72 13.37 3.98 17.79
N ASN A 73 13.12 2.89 18.45
CA ASN A 73 14.18 2.03 18.99
C ASN A 73 14.69 0.98 17.99
N MET A 74 14.06 0.90 16.81
CA MET A 74 14.46 -0.02 15.75
C MET A 74 15.74 0.51 15.09
N VAL A 75 16.74 -0.35 14.99
CA VAL A 75 18.00 -0.01 14.32
C VAL A 75 17.93 -0.55 12.90
N LEU A 76 17.88 0.36 11.95
CA LEU A 76 17.89 0.08 10.52
C LEU A 76 19.05 0.84 9.90
N GLU A 77 19.93 0.14 9.20
CA GLU A 77 21.09 0.74 8.53
C GLU A 77 20.73 1.14 7.08
N THR A 78 20.02 0.24 6.40
CA THR A 78 19.61 0.44 5.00
C THR A 78 18.17 0.00 4.81
N LEU A 79 17.53 0.58 3.78
CA LEU A 79 16.24 0.12 3.26
C LEU A 79 16.27 0.03 1.74
N PRO A 80 15.56 -0.94 1.14
CA PRO A 80 15.50 -1.07 -0.32
C PRO A 80 14.70 0.06 -0.96
N VAL A 81 15.13 0.46 -2.15
CA VAL A 81 14.44 1.45 -3.00
C VAL A 81 14.11 0.77 -4.32
N TYR A 82 12.92 1.05 -4.86
CA TYR A 82 12.39 0.44 -6.06
C TYR A 82 12.00 1.49 -7.09
N GLU A 83 12.26 1.20 -8.37
CA GLU A 83 11.67 1.90 -9.50
C GLU A 83 10.25 1.36 -9.73
N ASN A 84 9.28 2.26 -9.86
CA ASN A 84 7.89 1.90 -10.17
C ASN A 84 7.70 1.85 -11.69
N LEU A 85 7.74 0.67 -12.27
CA LEU A 85 7.56 0.47 -13.71
C LEU A 85 6.13 0.76 -14.18
N ALA A 86 5.17 0.77 -13.26
CA ALA A 86 3.79 1.15 -13.54
C ALA A 86 3.54 2.67 -13.52
N TYR A 87 4.56 3.46 -13.16
CA TYR A 87 4.52 4.92 -13.22
C TYR A 87 4.50 5.40 -14.67
N THR A 88 3.67 6.43 -14.95
CA THR A 88 3.63 7.07 -16.26
C THR A 88 3.97 8.53 -16.11
N ASP A 89 5.09 8.95 -16.68
CA ASP A 89 5.36 10.35 -16.89
C ASP A 89 4.52 10.91 -18.05
N ALA A 90 4.59 12.24 -18.28
CA ALA A 90 3.84 12.93 -19.33
C ALA A 90 4.21 12.47 -20.77
N SER A 91 5.21 11.62 -20.95
CA SER A 91 5.81 11.25 -22.25
C SER A 91 5.68 9.78 -22.60
N GLY A 92 5.29 8.88 -21.68
CA GLY A 92 5.33 7.44 -21.86
C GLY A 92 4.01 6.70 -21.57
N LEU A 93 3.94 5.46 -22.01
CA LEU A 93 2.93 4.50 -21.57
C LEU A 93 3.49 3.74 -20.36
N PRO A 94 2.70 3.50 -19.32
CA PRO A 94 3.15 2.73 -18.18
C PRO A 94 3.45 1.30 -18.58
N VAL A 95 4.41 0.68 -17.90
CA VAL A 95 4.58 -0.77 -17.96
C VAL A 95 3.45 -1.40 -17.12
N TYR A 96 2.90 -2.48 -17.60
CA TYR A 96 1.90 -3.28 -16.91
C TYR A 96 2.13 -4.76 -17.19
N LEU A 97 1.58 -5.59 -16.30
CA LEU A 97 1.64 -7.04 -16.45
C LEU A 97 0.92 -7.49 -17.72
N SER A 98 1.43 -8.53 -18.36
CA SER A 98 0.82 -9.12 -19.55
C SER A 98 -0.52 -9.79 -19.23
N GLU A 99 -1.35 -10.02 -20.25
CA GLU A 99 -2.63 -10.75 -20.11
C GLU A 99 -2.47 -12.10 -19.41
N ASN A 100 -1.38 -12.82 -19.72
CA ASN A 100 -1.11 -14.13 -19.11
C ASN A 100 -0.74 -14.00 -17.63
N GLU A 101 -0.03 -12.96 -17.24
CA GLU A 101 0.31 -12.70 -15.83
C GLU A 101 -0.91 -12.29 -15.04
N LEU A 102 -1.74 -11.38 -15.55
CA LEU A 102 -3.00 -11.01 -14.93
C LEU A 102 -3.95 -12.22 -14.78
N LEU A 103 -4.05 -13.03 -15.83
CA LEU A 103 -4.85 -14.26 -15.79
C LEU A 103 -4.30 -15.24 -14.76
N GLY A 104 -2.99 -15.41 -14.70
CA GLY A 104 -2.34 -16.26 -13.69
C GLY A 104 -2.63 -15.85 -12.26
N ILE A 105 -2.67 -14.53 -11.98
CA ILE A 105 -3.07 -13.99 -10.66
C ILE A 105 -4.54 -14.34 -10.37
N ALA A 106 -5.45 -14.09 -11.34
CA ALA A 106 -6.86 -14.37 -11.18
C ALA A 106 -7.14 -15.87 -10.97
N GLU A 107 -6.49 -16.76 -11.74
CA GLU A 107 -6.55 -18.22 -11.59
C GLU A 107 -6.02 -18.68 -10.23
N GLY A 108 -4.92 -18.09 -9.77
CA GLY A 108 -4.36 -18.35 -8.44
C GLY A 108 -5.35 -17.98 -7.32
N ILE A 109 -6.01 -16.83 -7.42
CA ILE A 109 -7.05 -16.40 -6.47
C ILE A 109 -8.26 -17.33 -6.55
N ALA A 110 -8.76 -17.65 -7.74
CA ALA A 110 -9.90 -18.54 -7.94
C ALA A 110 -9.62 -19.94 -7.36
N ALA A 111 -8.42 -20.48 -7.57
CA ALA A 111 -8.00 -21.75 -6.99
C ALA A 111 -8.01 -21.75 -5.46
N ARG A 112 -7.55 -20.66 -4.82
CA ARG A 112 -7.60 -20.49 -3.36
C ARG A 112 -9.03 -20.41 -2.83
N LEU A 113 -9.96 -19.87 -3.63
CA LEU A 113 -11.39 -19.81 -3.33
C LEU A 113 -12.13 -21.14 -3.68
N ASN A 114 -11.43 -22.11 -4.26
CA ASN A 114 -12.02 -23.33 -4.82
C ASN A 114 -13.17 -23.01 -5.81
N ALA A 115 -12.96 -22.00 -6.67
CA ALA A 115 -13.93 -21.51 -7.63
C ALA A 115 -13.42 -21.67 -9.07
N ASP A 116 -14.33 -21.92 -10.00
CA ASP A 116 -14.02 -22.01 -11.43
C ASP A 116 -14.31 -20.66 -12.10
N ILE A 117 -13.37 -20.16 -12.90
CA ILE A 117 -13.57 -18.97 -13.72
C ILE A 117 -14.50 -19.35 -14.89
N ILE A 118 -15.61 -18.62 -15.01
CA ILE A 118 -16.63 -18.82 -16.05
C ILE A 118 -16.35 -17.94 -17.26
N SER A 119 -15.88 -16.72 -17.04
CA SER A 119 -15.56 -15.77 -18.10
C SER A 119 -14.49 -14.79 -17.65
N THR A 120 -13.74 -14.27 -18.63
CA THR A 120 -12.75 -13.20 -18.45
C THR A 120 -13.04 -12.08 -19.43
N GLU A 121 -12.77 -10.86 -18.99
CA GLU A 121 -12.87 -9.64 -19.78
C GLU A 121 -11.66 -8.77 -19.48
N TYR A 122 -11.06 -8.19 -20.53
CA TYR A 122 -9.93 -7.29 -20.39
C TYR A 122 -10.36 -5.89 -20.78
N ASP A 123 -10.26 -4.97 -19.83
CA ASP A 123 -10.49 -3.55 -20.05
C ASP A 123 -9.13 -2.87 -20.27
N ARG A 124 -9.02 -2.14 -21.36
CA ARG A 124 -7.85 -1.31 -21.65
C ARG A 124 -8.31 0.11 -21.96
N VAL A 125 -7.75 1.05 -21.24
CA VAL A 125 -8.00 2.46 -21.52
C VAL A 125 -7.28 2.85 -22.81
N ASP A 126 -7.99 3.47 -23.74
CA ASP A 126 -7.40 4.02 -24.95
C ASP A 126 -6.79 5.40 -24.64
N PRO A 127 -5.46 5.55 -24.68
CA PRO A 127 -4.81 6.82 -24.37
C PRO A 127 -5.29 7.99 -25.24
N ALA A 128 -5.77 7.70 -26.47
CA ALA A 128 -6.29 8.72 -27.37
C ALA A 128 -7.62 9.35 -26.90
N GLN A 129 -8.30 8.72 -25.95
CA GLN A 129 -9.56 9.22 -25.37
C GLN A 129 -9.34 10.03 -24.10
N LEU A 130 -8.12 10.11 -23.62
CA LEU A 130 -7.78 10.83 -22.40
C LEU A 130 -7.58 12.31 -22.66
N SER A 131 -7.84 13.12 -21.64
CA SER A 131 -7.42 14.53 -21.65
C SER A 131 -5.88 14.61 -21.77
N PRO A 132 -5.32 15.59 -22.47
CA PRO A 132 -3.88 15.74 -22.65
C PRO A 132 -3.07 15.79 -21.34
N ASN A 133 -3.72 16.10 -20.23
CA ASN A 133 -3.09 16.20 -18.90
C ASN A 133 -3.43 15.01 -17.99
N THR A 134 -4.13 13.99 -18.50
CA THR A 134 -4.48 12.81 -17.71
C THR A 134 -3.30 11.85 -17.72
N ARG A 135 -2.78 11.53 -16.55
CA ARG A 135 -1.79 10.48 -16.33
C ARG A 135 -2.52 9.21 -15.94
N LEU A 136 -2.09 8.08 -16.47
CA LEU A 136 -2.60 6.76 -16.10
C LEU A 136 -1.43 5.93 -15.55
N SER A 137 -1.63 5.36 -14.39
CA SER A 137 -0.76 4.28 -13.92
C SER A 137 -1.02 2.98 -14.69
N GLY A 138 -0.08 2.05 -14.63
CA GLY A 138 -0.28 0.70 -15.19
C GLY A 138 -1.50 0.00 -14.61
N GLY A 139 -1.82 0.25 -13.33
CA GLY A 139 -3.01 -0.28 -12.68
C GLY A 139 -4.33 0.22 -13.27
N GLU A 140 -4.37 1.49 -13.66
CA GLU A 140 -5.57 2.11 -14.25
C GLU A 140 -5.68 1.86 -15.76
N ALA A 141 -4.52 1.77 -16.45
CA ALA A 141 -4.48 1.61 -17.89
C ALA A 141 -4.97 0.24 -18.35
N TYR A 142 -4.88 -0.76 -17.52
CA TYR A 142 -5.22 -2.13 -17.88
C TYR A 142 -5.76 -2.93 -16.70
N ARG A 143 -6.84 -3.67 -16.95
CA ARG A 143 -7.50 -4.47 -15.92
C ARG A 143 -8.10 -5.75 -16.52
N LEU A 144 -7.95 -6.86 -15.79
CA LEU A 144 -8.66 -8.11 -16.02
C LEU A 144 -9.84 -8.22 -15.03
N THR A 145 -11.02 -8.53 -15.54
CA THR A 145 -12.20 -8.96 -14.78
C THR A 145 -12.43 -10.44 -15.03
N ALA A 146 -12.29 -11.27 -14.01
CA ALA A 146 -12.59 -12.69 -14.06
C ALA A 146 -13.82 -13.02 -13.20
N LYS A 147 -14.86 -13.61 -13.78
CA LYS A 147 -16.11 -13.92 -13.11
C LYS A 147 -16.19 -15.40 -12.78
N THR A 148 -16.57 -15.70 -11.55
CA THR A 148 -16.96 -17.02 -11.09
C THR A 148 -18.46 -17.01 -10.75
N ARG A 149 -19.00 -18.09 -10.22
CA ARG A 149 -20.40 -18.12 -9.76
C ARG A 149 -20.62 -17.23 -8.53
N GLU A 150 -19.65 -17.17 -7.62
CA GLU A 150 -19.78 -16.57 -6.29
C GLU A 150 -18.94 -15.30 -6.13
N TYR A 151 -17.97 -15.08 -7.02
CA TYR A 151 -17.00 -14.00 -6.91
C TYR A 151 -16.76 -13.32 -8.25
N THR A 152 -16.42 -12.02 -8.18
CA THR A 152 -15.79 -11.29 -9.26
C THR A 152 -14.35 -10.95 -8.82
N ILE A 153 -13.38 -11.35 -9.61
CA ILE A 153 -11.96 -11.10 -9.36
C ILE A 153 -11.49 -10.05 -10.34
N LEU A 154 -11.05 -8.92 -9.82
CA LEU A 154 -10.48 -7.82 -10.60
C LEU A 154 -8.96 -7.82 -10.38
N VAL A 155 -8.18 -7.79 -11.46
CA VAL A 155 -6.73 -7.70 -11.37
C VAL A 155 -6.28 -6.49 -12.18
N SER A 156 -5.65 -5.54 -11.52
CA SER A 156 -5.12 -4.32 -12.13
C SER A 156 -3.78 -4.56 -12.80
N GLY A 157 -3.40 -3.72 -13.76
CA GLY A 157 -2.18 -3.88 -14.55
C GLY A 157 -0.87 -3.88 -13.75
N ASN A 158 -0.88 -3.31 -12.55
CA ASN A 158 0.24 -3.35 -11.59
C ASN A 158 0.27 -4.60 -10.71
N GLY A 159 -0.70 -5.51 -10.84
CA GLY A 159 -0.80 -6.75 -10.06
C GLY A 159 -1.65 -6.69 -8.80
N ASP A 160 -2.18 -5.51 -8.43
CA ASP A 160 -3.16 -5.40 -7.35
C ASP A 160 -4.44 -6.14 -7.73
N ALA A 161 -5.09 -6.75 -6.76
CA ALA A 161 -6.29 -7.53 -7.01
C ALA A 161 -7.41 -7.21 -6.03
N VAL A 162 -8.65 -7.35 -6.48
CA VAL A 162 -9.85 -7.22 -5.64
C VAL A 162 -10.73 -8.43 -5.89
N VAL A 163 -11.23 -9.04 -4.81
CA VAL A 163 -12.23 -10.10 -4.83
C VAL A 163 -13.53 -9.54 -4.30
N GLU A 164 -14.50 -9.37 -5.15
CA GLU A 164 -15.86 -8.97 -4.80
C GLU A 164 -16.71 -10.19 -4.51
N PHE A 165 -17.51 -10.14 -3.45
CA PHE A 165 -18.39 -11.23 -3.03
C PHE A 165 -19.79 -10.97 -3.62
N ASN A 166 -20.23 -11.82 -4.53
CA ASN A 166 -21.56 -11.72 -5.18
C ASN A 166 -22.70 -12.15 -4.24
N THR A 167 -22.39 -12.68 -3.06
CA THR A 167 -23.36 -13.16 -2.06
C THR A 167 -23.10 -12.49 -0.71
N GLN A 168 -24.16 -12.23 0.05
CA GLN A 168 -24.01 -11.67 1.40
C GLN A 168 -23.14 -12.57 2.29
N GLY A 169 -22.09 -11.96 2.83
CA GLY A 169 -21.10 -12.60 3.68
C GLY A 169 -21.33 -12.33 5.17
N VAL A 170 -20.22 -12.29 5.92
CA VAL A 170 -20.20 -12.04 7.36
C VAL A 170 -20.61 -10.59 7.64
N LEU A 171 -21.38 -10.37 8.71
CA LEU A 171 -21.74 -9.02 9.16
C LEU A 171 -20.50 -8.23 9.53
N PHE A 172 -20.33 -7.08 8.87
CA PHE A 172 -19.16 -6.21 8.99
C PHE A 172 -19.54 -4.82 8.48
N SER A 173 -19.31 -3.76 9.24
CA SER A 173 -19.68 -2.40 8.85
C SER A 173 -18.58 -1.41 9.16
N ASP A 174 -18.62 -0.24 8.53
CA ASP A 174 -17.69 0.87 8.75
C ASP A 174 -17.75 1.42 10.20
N TYR A 175 -18.82 1.13 10.90
CA TYR A 175 -19.04 1.52 12.30
C TYR A 175 -18.65 0.44 13.30
N THR A 176 -18.10 -0.67 12.84
CA THR A 176 -17.65 -1.76 13.72
C THR A 176 -16.49 -1.25 14.58
N SER A 177 -16.58 -1.40 15.89
CA SER A 177 -15.49 -1.02 16.79
C SER A 177 -14.21 -1.82 16.49
N GLU A 178 -13.04 -1.27 16.83
CA GLU A 178 -11.77 -1.91 16.57
C GLU A 178 -11.69 -3.33 17.16
N ASN A 179 -12.16 -3.54 18.39
CA ASN A 179 -12.12 -4.85 19.03
C ASN A 179 -13.07 -5.87 18.37
N GLU A 180 -14.26 -5.42 17.95
CA GLU A 180 -15.19 -6.26 17.20
C GLU A 180 -14.63 -6.57 15.81
N ALA A 181 -14.05 -5.57 15.13
CA ALA A 181 -13.40 -5.75 13.84
C ALA A 181 -12.28 -6.79 13.93
N LYS A 182 -11.39 -6.70 14.90
CA LYS A 182 -10.33 -7.69 15.13
C LYS A 182 -10.89 -9.11 15.31
N THR A 183 -12.00 -9.25 16.03
CA THR A 183 -12.66 -10.55 16.23
C THR A 183 -13.26 -11.07 14.92
N ILE A 184 -13.96 -10.23 14.16
CA ILE A 184 -14.57 -10.60 12.87
C ILE A 184 -13.49 -10.95 11.87
N ILE A 185 -12.43 -10.15 11.78
CA ILE A 185 -11.30 -10.40 10.87
C ILE A 185 -10.61 -11.71 11.23
N GLY A 186 -10.39 -12.00 12.52
CA GLY A 186 -9.88 -13.30 12.96
C GLY A 186 -10.72 -14.47 12.44
N THR A 187 -12.05 -14.37 12.50
CA THR A 187 -12.96 -15.38 11.94
C THR A 187 -12.86 -15.44 10.39
N LEU A 188 -12.67 -14.30 9.72
CA LEU A 188 -12.48 -14.26 8.27
C LEU A 188 -11.16 -14.90 7.85
N LEU A 189 -10.08 -14.66 8.60
CA LEU A 189 -8.77 -15.29 8.39
C LEU A 189 -8.88 -16.82 8.48
N GLU A 190 -9.62 -17.34 9.47
CA GLU A 190 -9.88 -18.78 9.56
C GLU A 190 -10.70 -19.29 8.37
N LYS A 191 -11.81 -18.62 8.04
CA LYS A 191 -12.74 -19.04 6.98
C LYS A 191 -12.11 -18.98 5.59
N TYR A 192 -11.30 -17.98 5.33
CA TYR A 192 -10.65 -17.72 4.05
C TYR A 192 -9.12 -17.87 4.12
N ALA A 193 -8.62 -18.73 5.01
CA ALA A 193 -7.20 -18.95 5.21
C ALA A 193 -6.44 -19.21 3.89
N SER A 194 -7.02 -20.02 3.00
CA SER A 194 -6.42 -20.30 1.69
C SER A 194 -6.38 -19.07 0.78
N LEU A 195 -7.37 -18.19 0.84
CA LEU A 195 -7.42 -16.97 0.05
C LEU A 195 -6.43 -15.93 0.58
N LEU A 196 -6.45 -15.69 1.89
CA LEU A 196 -5.69 -14.62 2.50
C LEU A 196 -4.20 -14.97 2.61
N SER A 197 -3.88 -16.28 2.82
CA SER A 197 -2.50 -16.80 2.84
C SER A 197 -1.56 -16.02 3.77
N VAL A 198 -2.04 -15.66 4.96
CA VAL A 198 -1.29 -14.97 6.02
C VAL A 198 -1.15 -15.93 7.18
N ASP A 199 0.09 -16.21 7.59
CA ASP A 199 0.41 -17.16 8.67
C ASP A 199 0.45 -16.47 10.03
N GLU A 200 1.08 -15.29 10.11
CA GLU A 200 1.21 -14.48 11.33
C GLU A 200 0.55 -13.09 11.11
N PRO A 201 -0.80 -13.00 11.17
CA PRO A 201 -1.52 -11.80 10.79
C PRO A 201 -1.39 -10.68 11.79
N VAL A 202 -1.02 -9.49 11.33
CA VAL A 202 -1.21 -8.23 12.05
C VAL A 202 -2.47 -7.55 11.54
N ILE A 203 -3.46 -7.41 12.41
CA ILE A 203 -4.75 -6.78 12.10
C ILE A 203 -4.74 -5.35 12.63
N TYR A 204 -5.08 -4.39 11.78
CA TYR A 204 -5.25 -3.02 12.22
C TYR A 204 -6.43 -2.33 11.55
N THR A 205 -6.89 -1.26 12.19
CA THR A 205 -7.91 -0.38 11.66
C THR A 205 -7.33 1.02 11.50
N TRP A 206 -7.74 1.68 10.44
CA TRP A 206 -7.53 3.10 10.24
C TRP A 206 -8.87 3.81 10.33
N CYS A 207 -8.93 4.91 11.02
CA CYS A 207 -10.16 5.65 11.23
C CYS A 207 -10.02 7.09 10.81
N ASP A 208 -10.73 7.46 9.77
CA ASP A 208 -10.93 8.84 9.35
C ASP A 208 -12.28 9.35 9.88
N TYR A 209 -12.44 10.65 9.94
CA TYR A 209 -13.71 11.29 10.30
C TYR A 209 -14.13 12.29 9.22
N THR A 210 -15.41 12.37 8.96
CA THR A 210 -16.00 13.52 8.24
C THR A 210 -16.04 14.75 9.15
N PHE A 211 -16.20 15.94 8.58
CA PHE A 211 -16.36 17.18 9.36
C PHE A 211 -17.55 17.12 10.31
N THR A 212 -18.56 16.32 10.00
CA THR A 212 -19.74 16.09 10.85
C THR A 212 -19.49 15.10 11.97
N GLY A 213 -18.29 14.52 12.08
CA GLY A 213 -17.91 13.53 13.09
C GLY A 213 -18.35 12.11 12.76
N GLU A 214 -18.77 11.85 11.52
CA GLU A 214 -19.05 10.50 11.07
C GLU A 214 -17.73 9.74 10.88
N GLN A 215 -17.63 8.57 11.51
CA GLN A 215 -16.45 7.75 11.53
C GLN A 215 -16.40 6.86 10.29
N LEU A 216 -15.28 6.88 9.56
CA LEU A 216 -15.02 6.05 8.41
C LEU A 216 -13.86 5.10 8.72
N ARG A 217 -14.18 3.89 9.07
CA ARG A 217 -13.19 2.90 9.49
C ARG A 217 -12.79 2.01 8.33
N ARG A 218 -11.46 1.84 8.12
CA ARG A 218 -10.86 0.93 7.15
C ARG A 218 -10.16 -0.19 7.90
N TYR A 219 -10.12 -1.37 7.31
CA TYR A 219 -9.64 -2.58 7.96
C TYR A 219 -8.58 -3.24 7.11
N PHE A 220 -7.46 -3.58 7.74
CA PHE A 220 -6.29 -4.10 7.04
C PHE A 220 -5.66 -5.26 7.78
N VAL A 221 -5.00 -6.13 7.01
CA VAL A 221 -4.18 -7.22 7.51
C VAL A 221 -2.87 -7.23 6.71
N TYR A 222 -1.77 -7.50 7.38
CA TYR A 222 -0.49 -7.81 6.74
C TYR A 222 0.22 -8.93 7.49
N GLU A 223 1.19 -9.58 6.83
CA GLU A 223 2.03 -10.63 7.41
C GLU A 223 3.08 -10.02 8.34
N ASP A 224 3.17 -10.51 9.57
CA ASP A 224 4.28 -10.21 10.47
C ASP A 224 5.58 -10.89 9.99
N ASP A 225 6.72 -10.39 10.39
CA ASP A 225 8.02 -11.01 10.13
C ASP A 225 8.99 -10.73 11.26
N THR A 226 9.94 -11.62 11.46
CA THR A 226 11.04 -11.44 12.42
C THR A 226 12.12 -10.50 11.90
N ASP A 227 12.26 -10.38 10.57
CA ASP A 227 13.10 -9.38 9.91
C ASP A 227 12.38 -8.03 9.89
N PRO A 228 12.90 -6.99 10.56
CA PRO A 228 12.28 -5.69 10.61
C PRO A 228 12.13 -5.03 9.24
N VAL A 229 13.05 -5.28 8.30
CA VAL A 229 12.94 -4.76 6.93
C VAL A 229 11.76 -5.41 6.21
N GLN A 230 11.66 -6.75 6.25
CA GLN A 230 10.56 -7.47 5.64
C GLN A 230 9.20 -7.07 6.23
N LYS A 231 9.14 -6.89 7.55
CA LYS A 231 7.92 -6.41 8.23
C LYS A 231 7.47 -5.04 7.74
N ILE A 232 8.42 -4.11 7.56
CA ILE A 232 8.14 -2.78 6.98
C ILE A 232 7.65 -2.90 5.54
N LEU A 233 8.27 -3.78 4.75
CA LEU A 233 7.84 -4.02 3.36
C LEU A 233 6.43 -4.63 3.30
N ASN A 234 6.12 -5.61 4.14
CA ASN A 234 4.79 -6.21 4.21
C ASN A 234 3.72 -5.17 4.54
N TYR A 235 3.97 -4.31 5.51
CA TYR A 235 3.08 -3.21 5.88
C TYR A 235 2.82 -2.22 4.74
N ASN A 236 3.84 -1.92 3.93
CA ASN A 236 3.73 -0.88 2.90
C ASN A 236 3.31 -1.42 1.51
N PHE A 237 3.61 -2.69 1.20
CA PHE A 237 3.45 -3.23 -0.16
C PHE A 237 2.54 -4.44 -0.27
N CYS A 238 2.21 -5.10 0.84
CA CYS A 238 1.47 -6.37 0.85
C CYS A 238 0.23 -6.31 1.75
N LEU A 239 -0.48 -5.18 1.73
CA LEU A 239 -1.69 -5.02 2.52
C LEU A 239 -2.86 -5.80 1.93
N ILE A 240 -3.63 -6.42 2.82
CA ILE A 240 -4.94 -6.96 2.52
C ILE A 240 -5.97 -6.03 3.14
N GLY A 241 -6.77 -5.39 2.29
CA GLY A 241 -7.88 -4.54 2.71
C GLY A 241 -9.16 -5.34 2.78
N LEU A 242 -10.01 -5.05 3.77
CA LEU A 242 -11.32 -5.66 3.96
C LEU A 242 -12.37 -4.56 3.96
N THR A 243 -13.23 -4.55 2.95
CA THR A 243 -14.21 -3.49 2.75
C THR A 243 -15.62 -3.99 3.10
N PRO A 244 -16.31 -3.34 4.05
CA PRO A 244 -17.71 -3.61 4.31
C PRO A 244 -18.61 -3.18 3.14
N SER A 245 -19.82 -3.72 3.11
CA SER A 245 -20.86 -3.31 2.18
C SER A 245 -21.58 -2.07 2.71
N GLU A 246 -21.79 -1.08 1.86
CA GLU A 246 -22.52 0.15 2.19
C GLU A 246 -23.97 -0.11 2.64
N GLU A 247 -24.62 -1.15 2.11
CA GLU A 247 -26.06 -1.37 2.29
C GLU A 247 -26.44 -2.36 3.41
N GLY A 248 -25.51 -3.08 3.99
CA GLY A 248 -25.95 -4.20 4.82
C GLY A 248 -25.03 -4.72 5.88
N GLY A 249 -23.93 -4.04 6.14
CA GLY A 249 -23.01 -4.49 7.17
C GLY A 249 -22.44 -5.89 6.92
N ALA A 250 -22.13 -6.22 5.66
CA ALA A 250 -21.48 -7.46 5.28
C ALA A 250 -20.15 -7.16 4.56
N LEU A 251 -19.20 -8.07 4.59
CA LEU A 251 -17.98 -7.95 3.80
C LEU A 251 -18.34 -7.90 2.30
N SER A 252 -17.97 -6.80 1.63
CA SER A 252 -18.20 -6.57 0.20
C SER A 252 -17.06 -7.12 -0.64
N ASN A 253 -15.84 -6.77 -0.27
CA ASN A 253 -14.67 -7.19 -1.01
C ASN A 253 -13.44 -7.35 -0.12
N VAL A 254 -12.46 -8.06 -0.67
CA VAL A 254 -11.09 -8.17 -0.16
C VAL A 254 -10.16 -7.66 -1.24
N SER A 255 -9.32 -6.69 -0.91
CA SER A 255 -8.29 -6.16 -1.80
C SER A 255 -6.91 -6.67 -1.40
N PHE A 256 -6.10 -6.97 -2.39
CA PHE A 256 -4.71 -7.40 -2.23
C PHE A 256 -3.83 -6.37 -2.90
N GLN A 257 -3.05 -5.66 -2.11
CA GLN A 257 -2.01 -4.79 -2.63
C GLN A 257 -0.78 -5.64 -2.95
N ASN A 258 -0.25 -5.48 -4.15
CA ASN A 258 0.93 -6.19 -4.64
C ASN A 258 1.83 -5.22 -5.43
N SER A 259 2.08 -4.06 -4.84
CA SER A 259 2.76 -2.95 -5.53
C SER A 259 4.17 -3.29 -5.99
N LEU A 260 4.83 -4.30 -5.41
CA LEU A 260 6.16 -4.75 -5.84
C LEU A 260 6.15 -5.61 -7.10
N SER A 261 5.01 -6.09 -7.58
CA SER A 261 4.93 -6.96 -8.76
C SER A 261 5.30 -6.25 -10.07
N CYS A 262 5.24 -4.93 -10.09
CA CYS A 262 5.60 -4.11 -11.25
C CYS A 262 6.68 -3.08 -10.86
N THR A 263 7.76 -3.57 -10.25
CA THR A 263 8.88 -2.73 -9.81
C THR A 263 10.21 -3.43 -10.07
N ASP A 264 11.28 -2.63 -10.20
CA ASP A 264 12.66 -3.11 -10.17
C ASP A 264 13.38 -2.54 -8.95
N LYS A 265 14.11 -3.40 -8.21
CA LYS A 265 14.91 -2.95 -7.07
C LYS A 265 16.12 -2.18 -7.56
N ILE A 266 16.24 -0.90 -7.17
CA ILE A 266 17.39 -0.05 -7.49
C ILE A 266 18.58 -0.39 -6.59
N GLY A 267 18.34 -0.54 -5.27
CA GLY A 267 19.39 -0.89 -4.32
C GLY A 267 18.93 -0.78 -2.87
N ASP A 268 19.85 -1.09 -1.94
CA ASP A 268 19.66 -0.88 -0.51
C ASP A 268 20.40 0.41 -0.11
N TYR A 269 19.63 1.44 0.24
CA TYR A 269 20.16 2.77 0.54
C TYR A 269 20.33 2.98 2.03
N PRO A 270 21.44 3.61 2.47
CA PRO A 270 21.60 4.07 3.83
C PRO A 270 20.47 5.02 4.22
N ILE A 271 19.95 4.88 5.44
CA ILE A 271 18.89 5.77 5.94
C ILE A 271 19.38 6.60 7.13
N ILE A 272 18.82 7.80 7.26
CA ILE A 272 19.04 8.67 8.40
C ILE A 272 18.24 8.19 9.61
N THR A 273 18.62 8.62 10.79
CA THR A 273 17.87 8.33 12.01
C THR A 273 16.59 9.17 12.10
N SER A 274 15.60 8.72 12.87
CA SER A 274 14.39 9.50 13.11
C SER A 274 14.65 10.84 13.80
N ASP A 275 15.68 10.92 14.65
CA ASP A 275 16.04 12.18 15.28
C ASP A 275 16.60 13.18 14.27
N ALA A 276 17.42 12.71 13.29
CA ALA A 276 17.90 13.56 12.20
C ALA A 276 16.75 14.01 11.29
N ALA A 277 15.82 13.10 10.95
CA ALA A 277 14.65 13.45 10.15
C ALA A 277 13.75 14.47 10.87
N ARG A 278 13.58 14.34 12.18
CA ARG A 278 12.84 15.31 12.99
C ARG A 278 13.51 16.68 13.01
N GLU A 279 14.83 16.74 13.10
CA GLU A 279 15.59 18.00 13.00
C GLU A 279 15.36 18.66 11.62
N MET A 280 15.41 17.88 10.54
CA MET A 280 15.09 18.36 9.19
C MET A 280 13.66 18.92 9.11
N LEU A 281 12.66 18.20 9.63
CA LEU A 281 11.27 18.68 9.69
C LEU A 281 11.17 20.04 10.39
N LEU A 282 11.79 20.21 11.55
CA LEU A 282 11.76 21.45 12.33
C LEU A 282 12.50 22.61 11.64
N ASN A 283 13.47 22.30 10.79
CA ASN A 283 14.20 23.27 9.97
C ASN A 283 13.47 23.64 8.67
N GLY A 284 12.31 23.05 8.38
CA GLY A 284 11.54 23.28 7.15
C GLY A 284 11.95 22.42 5.98
N GLU A 285 12.78 21.39 6.20
CA GLU A 285 13.28 20.46 5.17
C GLU A 285 12.34 19.26 5.06
N TYR A 286 11.19 19.46 4.42
CA TYR A 286 10.15 18.43 4.27
C TYR A 286 9.40 18.58 2.94
N ILE A 287 8.59 17.59 2.62
CA ILE A 287 7.68 17.60 1.48
C ILE A 287 6.26 17.48 2.03
N THR A 288 5.34 18.30 1.54
CA THR A 288 3.93 18.25 1.93
C THR A 288 3.04 18.72 0.80
N THR A 289 1.80 18.22 0.80
CA THR A 289 0.71 18.71 -0.07
C THR A 289 -0.27 19.59 0.69
N VAL A 290 0.04 19.95 1.94
CA VAL A 290 -0.78 20.87 2.74
C VAL A 290 -0.76 22.25 2.10
N PRO A 291 -1.93 22.83 1.76
CA PRO A 291 -1.99 24.18 1.19
C PRO A 291 -1.39 25.23 2.16
N SER A 292 -0.74 26.23 1.58
CA SER A 292 -0.01 27.24 2.36
C SER A 292 -0.86 28.01 3.36
N GLU A 293 -2.17 28.15 3.13
CA GLU A 293 -3.10 28.80 4.05
C GLU A 293 -3.30 28.05 5.38
N TYR A 294 -3.01 26.74 5.40
CA TYR A 294 -3.11 25.91 6.60
C TYR A 294 -1.78 25.73 7.32
N LEU A 295 -0.67 26.19 6.73
CA LEU A 295 0.64 26.13 7.35
C LEU A 295 0.75 27.14 8.49
N HIS A 296 1.53 26.80 9.52
CA HIS A 296 1.82 27.71 10.62
C HIS A 296 2.84 28.78 10.17
N ASP A 297 2.55 30.05 10.42
CA ASP A 297 3.44 31.17 10.03
C ASP A 297 4.80 31.14 10.74
N THR A 298 4.84 30.44 11.89
CA THR A 298 6.05 30.31 12.73
C THR A 298 6.86 29.06 12.43
N GLY A 299 6.46 28.29 11.41
CA GLY A 299 7.02 26.96 11.16
C GLY A 299 6.47 25.88 12.09
N ILE A 300 7.02 24.68 11.99
CA ILE A 300 6.63 23.52 12.79
C ILE A 300 7.42 23.51 14.11
N SER A 301 6.73 23.25 15.23
CA SER A 301 7.36 23.01 16.53
C SER A 301 7.13 21.57 17.00
N GLU A 302 7.97 21.11 17.93
CA GLU A 302 7.91 19.76 18.50
C GLU A 302 6.51 19.39 19.04
N GLU A 303 5.84 20.33 19.66
CA GLU A 303 4.53 20.14 20.27
C GLU A 303 3.37 19.98 19.27
N MET A 304 3.61 20.34 17.99
CA MET A 304 2.65 20.16 16.91
C MET A 304 2.74 18.76 16.30
N ILE A 305 3.81 18.01 16.58
CA ILE A 305 4.02 16.66 16.06
C ILE A 305 3.15 15.68 16.84
N ALA A 306 2.06 15.26 16.23
CA ALA A 306 1.11 14.33 16.87
C ALA A 306 1.54 12.87 16.71
N LYS A 307 2.16 12.51 15.58
CA LYS A 307 2.58 11.14 15.27
C LYS A 307 3.76 11.13 14.29
N GLU A 308 4.58 10.10 14.38
CA GLU A 308 5.72 9.84 13.51
C GLU A 308 5.72 8.36 13.09
N GLU A 309 5.97 8.10 11.82
CA GLU A 309 6.00 6.77 11.23
C GLU A 309 7.08 6.67 10.15
N LEU A 310 7.60 5.45 9.92
CA LEU A 310 8.43 5.16 8.75
C LEU A 310 7.58 4.41 7.72
N VAL A 311 7.44 4.97 6.52
CA VAL A 311 6.56 4.47 5.48
C VAL A 311 7.21 4.55 4.10
N TYR A 312 6.70 3.74 3.15
CA TYR A 312 6.93 3.96 1.73
C TYR A 312 5.72 4.67 1.12
N ARG A 313 5.96 5.53 0.17
CA ARG A 313 4.91 6.10 -0.66
C ARG A 313 4.76 5.22 -1.90
N THR A 314 3.68 4.44 -1.93
CA THR A 314 3.42 3.41 -2.94
C THR A 314 2.36 3.82 -3.96
N GLY A 315 1.98 5.09 -3.96
CA GLY A 315 0.96 5.60 -4.89
C GLY A 315 1.41 5.52 -6.35
N ASN A 316 0.45 5.37 -7.25
CA ASN A 316 0.68 5.28 -8.69
C ASN A 316 1.39 6.49 -9.30
N ALA A 317 1.33 7.64 -8.62
CA ALA A 317 2.00 8.88 -9.03
C ALA A 317 3.47 8.96 -8.59
N ASN A 318 4.01 7.95 -7.91
CA ASN A 318 5.40 7.94 -7.47
C ASN A 318 6.25 7.13 -8.45
N GLU A 319 7.25 7.76 -9.06
CA GLU A 319 8.22 7.10 -9.94
C GLU A 319 9.11 6.13 -9.16
N ILE A 320 9.43 6.50 -7.93
CA ILE A 320 10.32 5.75 -7.05
C ILE A 320 9.61 5.45 -5.74
N PHE A 321 9.64 4.19 -5.32
CA PHE A 321 9.21 3.79 -3.98
C PHE A 321 10.42 3.79 -3.07
N MET A 322 10.56 4.85 -2.27
CA MET A 322 11.60 4.99 -1.26
C MET A 322 10.99 5.26 0.13
N PRO A 323 11.74 5.00 1.22
CA PRO A 323 11.25 5.23 2.56
C PRO A 323 11.25 6.72 2.94
N TYR A 324 10.23 7.10 3.73
CA TYR A 324 10.05 8.43 4.30
C TYR A 324 9.70 8.32 5.78
N TYR A 325 10.18 9.26 6.59
CA TYR A 325 9.57 9.56 7.86
C TYR A 325 8.34 10.44 7.62
N ARG A 326 7.18 9.96 8.01
CA ARG A 326 5.89 10.62 7.88
C ARG A 326 5.48 11.20 9.22
N TYR A 327 5.20 12.49 9.23
CA TYR A 327 4.78 13.22 10.42
C TYR A 327 3.35 13.72 10.24
N TYR A 328 2.57 13.59 11.30
CA TYR A 328 1.24 14.19 11.40
C TYR A 328 1.35 15.44 12.26
N ILE A 329 1.14 16.59 11.64
CA ILE A 329 1.29 17.90 12.26
C ILE A 329 -0.11 18.49 12.48
N GLU A 330 -0.43 18.90 13.72
CA GLU A 330 -1.65 19.62 14.02
C GLU A 330 -1.67 20.93 13.23
N LEU A 331 -2.72 21.15 12.43
CA LEU A 331 -2.86 22.33 11.61
C LEU A 331 -3.44 23.50 12.40
N LYS A 332 -3.34 24.73 11.90
CA LYS A 332 -4.10 25.87 12.41
C LYS A 332 -5.59 25.51 12.44
N GLU A 333 -6.31 26.15 13.36
CA GLU A 333 -7.77 26.11 13.30
C GLU A 333 -8.23 26.52 11.90
N ILE A 334 -8.93 25.59 11.26
CA ILE A 334 -9.59 25.86 9.99
C ILE A 334 -10.97 26.43 10.31
N ASP A 335 -11.39 27.44 9.53
CA ASP A 335 -12.72 28.07 9.67
C ASP A 335 -13.82 27.14 9.09
N VAL A 336 -13.88 25.91 9.63
CA VAL A 336 -14.90 24.92 9.33
C VAL A 336 -15.42 24.37 10.64
N GLU A 337 -16.74 24.32 10.78
CA GLU A 337 -17.39 23.73 11.95
C GLU A 337 -17.09 22.23 11.96
N MET A 338 -16.34 21.78 12.96
CA MET A 338 -15.98 20.39 13.17
C MET A 338 -16.71 19.82 14.38
N ALA A 339 -16.89 18.50 14.41
CA ALA A 339 -17.41 17.84 15.58
C ALA A 339 -16.46 17.99 16.78
N ASP A 340 -17.04 18.09 17.99
CA ASP A 340 -16.28 18.27 19.21
C ASP A 340 -15.21 17.19 19.41
N GLY A 341 -13.98 17.63 19.70
CA GLY A 341 -12.86 16.74 20.02
C GLY A 341 -12.03 16.27 18.80
N LEU A 342 -12.46 16.56 17.59
CA LEU A 342 -11.66 16.30 16.39
C LEU A 342 -10.67 17.44 16.14
N LYS A 343 -9.52 17.07 15.56
CA LYS A 343 -8.49 17.99 15.12
C LYS A 343 -8.10 17.70 13.67
N SER A 344 -7.63 18.75 13.00
CA SER A 344 -7.08 18.62 11.67
C SER A 344 -5.58 18.41 11.73
N TYR A 345 -5.10 17.49 10.92
CA TYR A 345 -3.68 17.20 10.79
C TYR A 345 -3.27 17.28 9.32
N GLY A 346 -2.07 17.81 9.09
CA GLY A 346 -1.39 17.72 7.82
C GLY A 346 -0.35 16.62 7.84
N VAL A 347 -0.07 16.06 6.68
CA VAL A 347 0.96 15.03 6.51
C VAL A 347 2.19 15.65 5.88
N TYR A 348 3.34 15.43 6.54
CA TYR A 348 4.65 15.94 6.15
C TYR A 348 5.61 14.76 6.02
N HIS A 349 6.40 14.76 4.96
CA HIS A 349 7.33 13.68 4.67
C HIS A 349 8.76 14.20 4.64
N VAL A 350 9.64 13.52 5.35
CA VAL A 350 11.08 13.72 5.25
C VAL A 350 11.67 12.45 4.64
N PRO A 351 12.43 12.52 3.53
CA PRO A 351 13.10 11.35 2.97
C PRO A 351 13.95 10.67 4.03
N ALA A 352 13.77 9.34 4.18
CA ALA A 352 14.60 8.57 5.09
C ALA A 352 15.96 8.22 4.49
N VAL A 353 16.10 8.23 3.16
CA VAL A 353 17.36 8.00 2.47
C VAL A 353 18.35 9.12 2.79
N SER A 354 19.63 8.77 3.02
CA SER A 354 20.69 9.75 3.30
C SER A 354 20.83 10.78 2.19
N ALA A 355 21.02 12.05 2.56
CA ALA A 355 20.99 13.20 1.66
C ALA A 355 22.03 13.13 0.50
N GLU A 356 23.15 12.41 0.70
CA GLU A 356 24.16 12.19 -0.35
C GLU A 356 23.64 11.43 -1.57
N TYR A 357 22.51 10.72 -1.43
CA TYR A 357 21.85 9.97 -2.52
C TYR A 357 20.62 10.69 -3.07
N LEU A 358 20.31 11.91 -2.61
CA LEU A 358 19.15 12.67 -3.07
C LEU A 358 19.57 13.82 -3.99
N VAL A 359 18.85 14.00 -5.08
CA VAL A 359 18.95 15.17 -5.96
C VAL A 359 17.81 16.10 -5.63
N ASP A 360 18.11 17.41 -5.56
CA ASP A 360 17.12 18.48 -5.44
C ASP A 360 16.09 18.27 -4.31
N PHE A 361 16.55 17.76 -3.19
CA PHE A 361 15.70 17.76 -1.99
C PHE A 361 15.38 19.20 -1.62
N PRO A 362 14.10 19.58 -1.56
CA PRO A 362 13.73 20.96 -1.45
C PRO A 362 14.19 21.53 -0.11
N VAL A 363 15.18 22.39 -0.16
CA VAL A 363 15.38 23.41 0.86
C VAL A 363 14.47 24.56 0.43
N TRP A 364 13.38 24.76 1.15
CA TRP A 364 12.53 25.92 0.93
C TRP A 364 13.29 27.15 1.42
N ASP A 365 13.82 27.98 0.50
CA ASP A 365 14.35 29.29 0.79
C ASP A 365 13.22 30.31 1.10
#